data_40e43a3bb20534c94fa32a68c6dd2d80
#
_entry.id   40e43a3bb20534c94fa32a68c6dd2d80
#
_cell.length_a   1.000
_cell.length_b   1.000
_cell.length_c   1.000
_cell.angle_alpha   90.00
_cell.angle_beta   90.00
_cell.angle_gamma   90.00
#
_symmetry.space_group_name_H-M   'P 1'
#
loop_
_entity.id
_entity.type
_entity.pdbx_description
1 polymer ?
#
loop_
_entity_poly.entity_id
_entity_poly.type
_entity_poly.pdbx_seq_one_letter_code
_entity_poly.pdbx_strand_id
1 'polypeptide(L)'
;MGGSAWFYGQEGKVRQPEQTAAVRASGSRKDYVGDGVCQSCHQDKVLSFHRTAHFLTSRLPSRESILGSFSRDANVLKTSNLDLFFRMEEKDGEFFQTAVEGMPPYESTQSEKIGLVVGSGGKGQTYAYWRGDQLFQLPVSYWTKLGWVNSPGYEDGTANFARPIIPRCLECHGTYFTAVPPAPNRYKKTGFVVGITCEKCHGPGRAHSQQYASKNVAGGESRILNPARFARERQMDLCAWCHAGHGSALRPVFSYEPGQPLDQYIEFPATVPDAPVDVHGSQVELLKKSRCFASSPMSCLTCHNVHLPQHDLASFSERCLTCHKAESCGMFAKQGKQIASNCIDCHMPKQETNLIVFDANGRKAKPEVRNHWIKVYPEGKGAGQ
;
A
#
# COMPACT_ATOMS: atom_id res chain seq x y z
N MET A 1 20.34 -34.10 -5.73
CA MET A 1 21.23 -33.03 -6.15
C MET A 1 20.54 -32.25 -7.27
N GLY A 2 20.03 -31.08 -7.00
CA GLY A 2 19.32 -30.26 -7.97
C GLY A 2 19.06 -28.88 -7.34
N GLY A 3 20.07 -28.00 -7.42
CA GLY A 3 20.00 -26.67 -6.87
C GLY A 3 19.10 -25.78 -7.71
N SER A 4 18.09 -25.19 -7.10
CA SER A 4 17.24 -24.16 -7.70
C SER A 4 17.94 -22.82 -7.56
N ALA A 5 18.58 -22.39 -8.65
CA ALA A 5 19.17 -21.07 -8.78
C ALA A 5 18.04 -20.01 -8.86
N TRP A 6 17.94 -19.15 -7.88
CA TRP A 6 17.14 -17.93 -7.94
C TRP A 6 17.88 -16.90 -8.79
N PHE A 7 17.26 -16.54 -9.89
CA PHE A 7 17.74 -15.53 -10.81
C PHE A 7 17.83 -14.16 -10.11
N TYR A 8 19.01 -13.76 -9.72
CA TYR A 8 19.41 -12.36 -9.73
C TYR A 8 19.71 -12.02 -11.20
N GLY A 9 18.78 -11.34 -11.82
CA GLY A 9 18.96 -10.83 -13.18
C GLY A 9 20.08 -9.82 -13.22
N GLN A 10 20.91 -9.99 -14.20
CA GLN A 10 21.98 -9.20 -14.78
C GLN A 10 22.10 -7.75 -14.29
N GLU A 11 23.30 -7.39 -13.91
CA GLU A 11 23.78 -6.02 -13.74
C GLU A 11 23.60 -5.21 -15.04
N GLY A 12 22.44 -4.57 -15.15
CA GLY A 12 22.23 -3.51 -16.11
C GLY A 12 23.05 -2.30 -15.66
N LYS A 13 24.03 -1.90 -16.46
CA LYS A 13 24.79 -0.66 -16.29
C LYS A 13 23.84 0.49 -15.99
N VAL A 14 23.83 0.97 -14.76
CA VAL A 14 23.13 2.19 -14.35
C VAL A 14 23.77 3.33 -15.13
N ARG A 15 23.07 3.84 -16.14
CA ARG A 15 23.42 5.14 -16.76
C ARG A 15 23.28 6.20 -15.69
N GLN A 16 24.38 6.84 -15.35
CA GLN A 16 24.32 8.07 -14.55
C GLN A 16 23.52 9.11 -15.35
N PRO A 17 22.51 9.76 -14.76
CA PRO A 17 21.78 10.81 -15.46
C PRO A 17 22.73 12.00 -15.64
N GLU A 18 22.88 12.46 -16.89
CA GLU A 18 23.48 13.75 -17.19
C GLU A 18 22.77 14.86 -16.41
N GLN A 19 23.57 15.69 -15.77
CA GLN A 19 23.10 16.89 -15.08
C GLN A 19 22.59 17.91 -16.10
N THR A 20 21.30 17.87 -16.41
CA THR A 20 20.67 18.94 -17.18
C THR A 20 19.35 19.35 -16.54
N ALA A 21 19.26 20.66 -16.29
CA ALA A 21 18.15 21.45 -15.77
C ALA A 21 17.89 21.30 -14.26
N ALA A 22 17.97 22.43 -13.58
CA ALA A 22 17.55 22.63 -12.20
C ALA A 22 16.07 22.25 -12.05
N VAL A 23 15.81 20.99 -11.70
CA VAL A 23 14.51 20.53 -11.23
C VAL A 23 14.24 21.35 -9.97
N ARG A 24 13.18 22.15 -9.95
CA ARG A 24 12.68 22.75 -8.72
C ARG A 24 12.56 21.62 -7.71
N ALA A 25 13.31 21.69 -6.62
CA ALA A 25 13.28 20.69 -5.59
C ALA A 25 11.81 20.49 -5.20
N SER A 26 11.33 19.24 -5.27
CA SER A 26 10.04 18.86 -4.71
C SER A 26 9.93 19.51 -3.35
N GLY A 27 8.76 20.09 -3.02
CA GLY A 27 8.56 20.96 -1.88
C GLY A 27 9.31 20.50 -0.64
N SER A 28 10.12 21.36 -0.08
CA SER A 28 10.84 21.08 1.16
C SER A 28 9.81 20.61 2.19
N ARG A 29 10.17 19.65 3.09
CA ARG A 29 9.31 19.27 4.21
C ARG A 29 8.77 20.49 4.99
N LYS A 30 9.47 21.60 4.96
CA LYS A 30 9.01 22.88 5.52
C LYS A 30 7.63 23.31 5.00
N ASP A 31 7.23 22.83 3.83
CA ASP A 31 5.96 23.20 3.18
C ASP A 31 4.81 22.26 3.54
N TYR A 32 5.09 21.11 4.18
CA TYR A 32 4.09 20.20 4.73
C TYR A 32 3.60 20.74 6.09
N VAL A 33 2.29 20.72 6.32
CA VAL A 33 1.68 21.28 7.54
C VAL A 33 0.96 20.20 8.37
N GLY A 34 0.68 19.04 7.76
CA GLY A 34 -0.04 17.93 8.40
C GLY A 34 -1.55 18.11 8.46
N ASP A 35 -2.24 17.02 8.65
CA ASP A 35 -3.70 16.93 8.59
C ASP A 35 -4.41 17.77 9.67
N GLY A 36 -3.77 18.02 10.83
CA GLY A 36 -4.34 18.86 11.88
C GLY A 36 -4.61 20.31 11.42
N VAL A 37 -3.76 20.85 10.54
CA VAL A 37 -3.99 22.16 9.95
C VAL A 37 -5.16 22.11 8.96
N CYS A 38 -5.27 21.04 8.17
CA CYS A 38 -6.37 20.84 7.24
C CYS A 38 -7.71 20.70 7.96
N GLN A 39 -7.72 20.04 9.12
CA GLN A 39 -8.91 19.77 9.92
C GLN A 39 -9.60 21.06 10.39
N SER A 40 -8.88 22.13 10.63
CA SER A 40 -9.47 23.41 11.08
C SER A 40 -10.53 23.97 10.11
N CYS A 41 -10.44 23.64 8.81
CA CYS A 41 -11.39 24.09 7.79
C CYS A 41 -12.10 22.91 7.08
N HIS A 42 -11.51 21.71 7.05
CA HIS A 42 -11.99 20.54 6.31
C HIS A 42 -12.32 19.36 7.25
N GLN A 43 -12.90 19.62 8.41
CA GLN A 43 -13.11 18.65 9.50
C GLN A 43 -13.75 17.35 9.02
N ASP A 44 -14.88 17.41 8.31
CA ASP A 44 -15.60 16.21 7.85
C ASP A 44 -14.76 15.34 6.91
N LYS A 45 -13.99 15.99 6.01
CA LYS A 45 -13.09 15.28 5.08
C LYS A 45 -11.96 14.59 5.82
N VAL A 46 -11.33 15.28 6.78
CA VAL A 46 -10.24 14.72 7.57
C VAL A 46 -10.74 13.54 8.41
N LEU A 47 -11.83 13.72 9.15
CA LEU A 47 -12.39 12.65 10.01
C LEU A 47 -12.83 11.41 9.22
N SER A 48 -13.38 11.58 8.02
CA SER A 48 -13.75 10.46 7.17
C SER A 48 -12.52 9.78 6.56
N PHE A 49 -11.54 10.57 6.09
CA PHE A 49 -10.32 10.07 5.48
C PHE A 49 -9.43 9.29 6.47
N HIS A 50 -9.36 9.72 7.74
CA HIS A 50 -8.58 9.05 8.78
C HIS A 50 -9.06 7.62 9.07
N ARG A 51 -10.25 7.23 8.58
CA ARG A 51 -10.75 5.84 8.67
C ARG A 51 -10.44 5.01 7.42
N THR A 52 -9.82 5.59 6.40
CA THR A 52 -9.50 4.89 5.14
C THR A 52 -8.23 4.03 5.26
N ALA A 53 -8.15 3.01 4.41
CA ALA A 53 -6.94 2.19 4.30
C ALA A 53 -5.71 3.00 3.87
N HIS A 54 -5.88 4.09 3.14
CA HIS A 54 -4.79 5.01 2.76
C HIS A 54 -4.16 5.64 4.00
N PHE A 55 -4.96 6.30 4.83
CA PHE A 55 -4.44 6.93 6.04
C PHE A 55 -3.84 5.90 7.01
N LEU A 56 -4.48 4.75 7.13
CA LEU A 56 -4.07 3.68 8.04
C LEU A 56 -2.95 2.78 7.47
N THR A 57 -2.40 3.08 6.28
CA THR A 57 -1.42 2.21 5.61
C THR A 57 -0.07 2.10 6.34
N SER A 58 0.31 3.12 7.13
CA SER A 58 1.36 2.96 8.15
C SER A 58 1.11 3.88 9.35
N ARG A 59 1.61 3.48 10.52
CA ARG A 59 1.40 4.16 11.79
C ARG A 59 2.58 3.94 12.73
N LEU A 60 2.72 4.82 13.72
CA LEU A 60 3.59 4.54 14.85
C LEU A 60 2.99 3.41 15.70
N PRO A 61 3.82 2.58 16.35
CA PRO A 61 3.33 1.48 17.18
C PRO A 61 2.61 2.02 18.41
N SER A 62 1.43 1.49 18.65
CA SER A 62 0.64 1.66 19.87
C SER A 62 -0.27 0.45 20.04
N ARG A 63 -0.92 0.31 21.19
CA ARG A 63 -1.86 -0.79 21.43
C ARG A 63 -3.03 -0.77 20.43
N GLU A 64 -3.49 0.42 20.03
CA GLU A 64 -4.56 0.61 19.07
C GLU A 64 -4.11 0.37 17.63
N SER A 65 -2.83 0.59 17.34
CA SER A 65 -2.30 0.46 15.97
C SER A 65 -1.90 -0.96 15.60
N ILE A 66 -1.52 -1.80 16.59
CA ILE A 66 -1.08 -3.18 16.38
C ILE A 66 -2.27 -4.14 16.58
N LEU A 67 -2.59 -4.94 15.57
CA LEU A 67 -3.71 -5.89 15.62
C LEU A 67 -3.40 -7.16 16.42
N GLY A 68 -2.15 -7.58 16.43
CA GLY A 68 -1.74 -8.83 17.05
C GLY A 68 -1.85 -8.80 18.57
N SER A 69 -2.08 -9.96 19.17
CA SER A 69 -2.15 -10.11 20.63
C SER A 69 -0.75 -10.28 21.24
N PHE A 70 -0.52 -9.64 22.38
CA PHE A 70 0.67 -9.79 23.20
C PHE A 70 0.40 -10.63 24.47
N SER A 71 -0.80 -11.19 24.63
CA SER A 71 -1.11 -12.10 25.73
C SER A 71 -0.38 -13.42 25.58
N ARG A 72 0.00 -14.05 26.71
CA ARG A 72 0.83 -15.28 26.72
C ARG A 72 0.26 -16.42 25.89
N ASP A 73 -1.06 -16.47 25.71
CA ASP A 73 -1.75 -17.56 24.99
C ASP A 73 -1.78 -17.33 23.46
N ALA A 74 -1.44 -16.12 22.99
CA ALA A 74 -1.62 -15.72 21.60
C ALA A 74 -0.45 -14.90 21.04
N ASN A 75 0.69 -14.84 21.74
CA ASN A 75 1.82 -14.00 21.37
C ASN A 75 3.02 -14.78 20.80
N VAL A 76 2.83 -16.03 20.41
CA VAL A 76 3.89 -16.89 19.90
C VAL A 76 3.59 -17.35 18.49
N LEU A 77 4.58 -17.24 17.61
CA LEU A 77 4.64 -17.90 16.31
C LEU A 77 5.66 -19.04 16.40
N LYS A 78 5.18 -20.29 16.38
CA LYS A 78 6.03 -21.47 16.21
C LYS A 78 6.42 -21.60 14.73
N THR A 79 7.63 -22.11 14.46
CA THR A 79 8.14 -22.31 13.10
C THR A 79 8.28 -23.80 12.80
N SER A 80 8.63 -24.13 11.55
CA SER A 80 8.98 -25.52 11.15
C SER A 80 10.31 -26.00 11.79
N ASN A 81 11.16 -25.08 12.20
CA ASN A 81 12.34 -25.39 13.02
C ASN A 81 11.90 -25.46 14.48
N LEU A 82 11.95 -26.67 15.07
CA LEU A 82 11.52 -26.89 16.45
C LEU A 82 12.33 -26.14 17.49
N ASP A 83 13.56 -25.74 17.14
CA ASP A 83 14.46 -24.98 18.00
C ASP A 83 14.28 -23.46 17.84
N LEU A 84 13.32 -22.99 16.98
CA LEU A 84 13.06 -21.59 16.76
C LEU A 84 11.57 -21.25 16.89
N PHE A 85 11.28 -20.26 17.72
CA PHE A 85 9.97 -19.61 17.74
C PHE A 85 10.14 -18.10 17.91
N PHE A 86 9.11 -17.34 17.52
CA PHE A 86 9.03 -15.90 17.76
C PHE A 86 8.03 -15.61 18.87
N ARG A 87 8.38 -14.67 19.75
CA ARG A 87 7.52 -14.17 20.80
C ARG A 87 7.32 -12.67 20.66
N MET A 88 6.07 -12.23 20.64
CA MET A 88 5.69 -10.82 20.63
C MET A 88 5.48 -10.36 22.07
N GLU A 89 6.20 -9.33 22.47
CA GLU A 89 6.26 -8.88 23.87
C GLU A 89 5.89 -7.40 23.96
N GLU A 90 5.17 -7.05 25.02
CA GLU A 90 4.94 -5.67 25.43
C GLU A 90 5.66 -5.44 26.76
N LYS A 91 6.53 -4.44 26.79
CA LYS A 91 7.33 -4.06 27.98
C LYS A 91 7.33 -2.53 28.06
N ASP A 92 6.88 -2.01 29.19
CA ASP A 92 6.88 -0.56 29.46
C ASP A 92 6.17 0.27 28.37
N GLY A 93 5.09 -0.27 27.78
CA GLY A 93 4.33 0.37 26.70
C GLY A 93 5.02 0.32 25.33
N GLU A 94 6.13 -0.39 25.22
CA GLU A 94 6.86 -0.64 23.98
C GLU A 94 6.65 -2.09 23.50
N PHE A 95 6.69 -2.28 22.18
CA PHE A 95 6.34 -3.55 21.53
C PHE A 95 7.58 -4.15 20.87
N PHE A 96 7.79 -5.45 21.06
CA PHE A 96 8.96 -6.16 20.60
C PHE A 96 8.59 -7.45 19.85
N GLN A 97 9.46 -7.83 18.90
CA GLN A 97 9.51 -9.18 18.37
C GLN A 97 10.83 -9.82 18.78
N THR A 98 10.74 -10.94 19.46
CA THR A 98 11.89 -11.71 19.99
C THR A 98 11.94 -13.06 19.30
N ALA A 99 13.01 -13.34 18.55
CA ALA A 99 13.36 -14.71 18.16
C ALA A 99 14.00 -15.40 19.36
N VAL A 100 13.56 -16.62 19.65
CA VAL A 100 14.16 -17.51 20.66
C VAL A 100 14.62 -18.74 19.93
N GLU A 101 15.93 -19.02 19.99
CA GLU A 101 16.58 -20.13 19.29
C GLU A 101 17.34 -21.01 20.27
N GLY A 102 17.18 -22.33 20.13
CA GLY A 102 17.75 -23.34 21.02
C GLY A 102 16.78 -23.80 22.09
N MET A 103 17.29 -24.66 23.00
CA MET A 103 16.55 -25.21 24.12
C MET A 103 17.19 -24.83 25.45
N PRO A 104 16.41 -24.70 26.53
CA PRO A 104 16.97 -24.45 27.85
C PRO A 104 18.01 -25.52 28.22
N PRO A 105 19.16 -25.13 28.86
CA PRO A 105 19.54 -23.76 29.24
C PRO A 105 20.34 -22.99 28.16
N TYR A 106 20.40 -23.46 26.93
CA TYR A 106 21.24 -22.92 25.83
C TYR A 106 20.46 -22.05 24.85
N GLU A 107 19.38 -21.43 25.30
CA GLU A 107 18.61 -20.50 24.46
C GLU A 107 19.40 -19.23 24.14
N SER A 108 19.35 -18.82 22.89
CA SER A 108 19.77 -17.48 22.47
C SER A 108 18.55 -16.66 22.05
N THR A 109 18.59 -15.36 22.28
CA THR A 109 17.50 -14.47 21.94
C THR A 109 17.97 -13.26 21.16
N GLN A 110 17.23 -12.90 20.11
CA GLN A 110 17.35 -11.61 19.43
C GLN A 110 16.01 -10.89 19.52
N SER A 111 16.00 -9.71 20.15
CA SER A 111 14.81 -8.90 20.38
C SER A 111 14.95 -7.56 19.70
N GLU A 112 13.96 -7.17 18.88
CA GLU A 112 13.94 -5.89 18.20
C GLU A 112 12.61 -5.17 18.48
N LYS A 113 12.72 -3.86 18.78
CA LYS A 113 11.58 -3.01 19.09
C LYS A 113 10.81 -2.65 17.81
N ILE A 114 9.51 -2.85 17.80
CA ILE A 114 8.64 -2.38 16.70
C ILE A 114 8.72 -0.86 16.65
N GLY A 115 9.16 -0.32 15.53
CA GLY A 115 9.29 1.11 15.28
C GLY A 115 8.27 1.67 14.29
N LEU A 116 7.68 0.79 13.46
CA LEU A 116 6.68 1.16 12.47
C LEU A 116 5.72 0.00 12.24
N VAL A 117 4.44 0.30 12.16
CA VAL A 117 3.36 -0.60 11.74
C VAL A 117 3.02 -0.28 10.30
N VAL A 118 3.06 -1.27 9.40
CA VAL A 118 2.76 -1.12 7.97
C VAL A 118 1.59 -2.02 7.60
N GLY A 119 0.58 -1.46 6.98
CA GLY A 119 -0.68 -2.09 6.62
C GLY A 119 -1.86 -1.54 7.41
N SER A 120 -2.97 -1.29 6.71
CA SER A 120 -4.19 -0.72 7.31
C SER A 120 -4.88 -1.64 8.32
N GLY A 121 -4.56 -2.94 8.27
CA GLY A 121 -5.20 -3.95 9.10
C GLY A 121 -6.38 -4.66 8.43
N GLY A 122 -6.85 -4.21 7.29
CA GLY A 122 -7.96 -4.86 6.58
C GLY A 122 -7.66 -6.29 6.11
N LYS A 123 -6.40 -6.60 5.84
CA LYS A 123 -5.90 -7.96 5.55
C LYS A 123 -4.89 -8.41 6.60
N GLY A 124 -3.99 -7.53 6.96
CA GLY A 124 -2.93 -7.82 7.91
C GLY A 124 -2.01 -6.62 8.09
N GLN A 125 -0.95 -6.84 8.83
CA GLN A 125 0.10 -5.87 9.11
C GLN A 125 1.46 -6.54 9.07
N THR A 126 2.46 -5.82 8.57
CA THR A 126 3.87 -6.12 8.80
C THR A 126 4.47 -5.04 9.68
N TYR A 127 5.63 -5.31 10.23
CA TYR A 127 6.27 -4.41 11.17
C TYR A 127 7.70 -4.13 10.76
N ALA A 128 8.21 -2.97 11.14
CA ALA A 128 9.59 -2.61 10.90
C ALA A 128 10.24 -2.07 12.17
N TYR A 129 11.57 -2.12 12.24
CA TYR A 129 12.35 -1.66 13.37
C TYR A 129 13.55 -0.83 12.92
N TRP A 130 14.05 -0.01 13.82
CA TRP A 130 15.19 0.85 13.59
C TRP A 130 16.45 0.26 14.19
N ARG A 131 17.50 0.09 13.36
CA ARG A 131 18.87 -0.14 13.80
C ARG A 131 19.70 1.09 13.46
N GLY A 132 19.95 1.93 14.46
CA GLY A 132 20.51 3.27 14.22
C GLY A 132 19.54 4.11 13.37
N ASP A 133 19.98 4.53 12.19
CA ASP A 133 19.17 5.27 11.20
C ASP A 133 18.69 4.38 10.03
N GLN A 134 18.92 3.08 10.12
CA GLN A 134 18.47 2.10 9.14
C GLN A 134 17.14 1.46 9.57
N LEU A 135 16.24 1.28 8.59
CA LEU A 135 14.94 0.66 8.79
C LEU A 135 14.93 -0.74 8.17
N PHE A 136 14.52 -1.74 8.95
CA PHE A 136 14.43 -3.14 8.53
C PHE A 136 13.03 -3.68 8.79
N GLN A 137 12.61 -4.63 7.97
CA GLN A 137 11.38 -5.38 8.19
C GLN A 137 11.59 -6.42 9.28
N LEU A 138 10.61 -6.57 10.17
CA LEU A 138 10.58 -7.63 11.17
C LEU A 138 10.10 -8.96 10.58
N PRO A 139 10.59 -10.10 11.11
CA PRO A 139 10.29 -11.43 10.55
C PRO A 139 8.83 -11.87 10.73
N VAL A 140 8.11 -11.30 11.70
CA VAL A 140 6.73 -11.70 11.98
C VAL A 140 5.75 -10.60 11.57
N SER A 141 4.73 -11.01 10.81
CA SER A 141 3.56 -10.21 10.42
C SER A 141 2.30 -10.73 11.13
N TYR A 142 1.26 -9.96 11.10
CA TYR A 142 -0.07 -10.39 11.56
C TYR A 142 -1.04 -10.42 10.38
N TRP A 143 -1.68 -11.55 10.15
CA TRP A 143 -2.74 -11.67 9.17
C TRP A 143 -4.07 -12.00 9.84
N THR A 144 -5.12 -11.26 9.48
CA THR A 144 -6.41 -11.34 10.16
C THR A 144 -7.08 -12.73 10.14
N LYS A 145 -6.72 -13.57 9.15
CA LYS A 145 -7.25 -14.93 9.03
C LYS A 145 -6.46 -16.00 9.82
N LEU A 146 -5.16 -15.76 10.10
CA LEU A 146 -4.28 -16.77 10.72
C LEU A 146 -3.61 -16.31 12.02
N GLY A 147 -3.69 -15.01 12.36
CA GLY A 147 -2.93 -14.47 13.48
C GLY A 147 -1.49 -14.12 13.10
N TRP A 148 -0.54 -14.41 13.98
CA TRP A 148 0.88 -14.22 13.72
C TRP A 148 1.37 -15.20 12.66
N VAL A 149 2.11 -14.69 11.68
CA VAL A 149 2.61 -15.43 10.50
C VAL A 149 4.00 -14.93 10.15
N ASN A 150 4.79 -15.70 9.42
CA ASN A 150 6.03 -15.19 8.83
C ASN A 150 5.72 -14.04 7.88
N SER A 151 6.54 -12.99 7.91
CA SER A 151 6.41 -11.86 7.01
C SER A 151 6.59 -12.31 5.55
N PRO A 152 5.85 -11.74 4.59
CA PRO A 152 5.99 -12.12 3.18
C PRO A 152 7.44 -12.03 2.71
N GLY A 153 7.93 -13.12 2.09
CA GLY A 153 9.31 -13.24 1.62
C GLY A 153 10.33 -13.66 2.67
N TYR A 154 9.89 -14.04 3.86
CA TYR A 154 10.71 -14.73 4.85
C TYR A 154 10.49 -16.23 4.78
N GLU A 155 11.58 -16.99 4.96
CA GLU A 155 11.51 -18.45 5.05
C GLU A 155 11.10 -18.87 6.45
N ASP A 156 10.18 -19.82 6.53
CA ASP A 156 9.80 -20.42 7.81
C ASP A 156 10.97 -21.17 8.42
N GLY A 157 11.12 -21.08 9.74
CA GLY A 157 12.22 -21.72 10.45
C GLY A 157 13.55 -20.97 10.43
N THR A 158 13.56 -19.69 10.00
CA THR A 158 14.75 -18.84 10.03
C THR A 158 14.53 -17.53 10.80
N ALA A 159 15.50 -17.14 11.63
CA ALA A 159 15.49 -15.86 12.33
C ALA A 159 16.28 -14.81 11.52
N ASN A 160 15.60 -14.09 10.64
CA ASN A 160 16.25 -13.07 9.82
C ASN A 160 15.69 -11.67 10.15
N PHE A 161 16.54 -10.77 10.64
CA PHE A 161 16.22 -9.39 10.95
C PHE A 161 16.91 -8.39 9.99
N ALA A 162 17.47 -8.86 8.88
CA ALA A 162 18.33 -8.04 8.02
C ALA A 162 17.66 -7.56 6.72
N ARG A 163 16.35 -7.77 6.54
CA ARG A 163 15.66 -7.34 5.31
C ARG A 163 15.45 -5.82 5.31
N PRO A 164 16.09 -5.07 4.39
CA PRO A 164 16.00 -3.62 4.39
C PRO A 164 14.62 -3.15 3.88
N ILE A 165 14.09 -2.11 4.50
CA ILE A 165 12.96 -1.34 3.97
C ILE A 165 13.50 -0.26 3.04
N ILE A 166 13.35 -0.45 1.74
CA ILE A 166 13.82 0.50 0.74
C ILE A 166 12.84 1.66 0.56
N PRO A 167 13.27 2.81 0.04
CA PRO A 167 12.43 4.00 -0.09
C PRO A 167 11.14 3.78 -0.89
N ARG A 168 11.18 2.92 -1.91
CA ARG A 168 10.00 2.61 -2.72
C ARG A 168 8.87 1.98 -1.91
N CYS A 169 9.17 1.17 -0.89
CA CYS A 169 8.17 0.65 0.04
C CYS A 169 7.45 1.80 0.77
N LEU A 170 8.23 2.77 1.26
CA LEU A 170 7.71 3.90 2.02
C LEU A 170 6.99 4.94 1.16
N GLU A 171 7.29 5.03 -0.14
CA GLU A 171 6.52 5.89 -1.05
C GLU A 171 5.05 5.48 -1.16
N CYS A 172 4.77 4.17 -1.11
CA CYS A 172 3.40 3.65 -1.15
C CYS A 172 2.76 3.59 0.24
N HIS A 173 3.56 3.50 1.31
CA HIS A 173 3.09 3.32 2.68
C HIS A 173 3.28 4.54 3.58
N GLY A 174 3.77 5.65 3.06
CA GLY A 174 3.96 6.88 3.83
C GLY A 174 3.85 8.12 2.95
N THR A 175 3.57 9.24 3.58
CA THR A 175 3.49 10.52 2.87
C THR A 175 4.88 11.07 2.58
N TYR A 176 5.79 10.99 3.57
CA TYR A 176 7.12 11.53 3.40
C TYR A 176 8.15 10.86 4.32
N PHE A 177 9.32 10.52 3.75
CA PHE A 177 10.52 10.11 4.46
C PHE A 177 11.75 10.74 3.80
N THR A 178 12.73 11.14 4.60
CA THR A 178 14.01 11.62 4.08
C THR A 178 15.01 10.48 4.02
N ALA A 179 15.29 9.97 2.83
CA ALA A 179 16.35 8.99 2.63
C ALA A 179 17.73 9.64 2.83
N VAL A 180 18.67 8.89 3.39
CA VAL A 180 20.05 9.32 3.69
C VAL A 180 21.03 8.40 2.96
N PRO A 181 21.66 8.85 1.87
CA PRO A 181 22.69 8.05 1.18
C PRO A 181 23.87 7.68 2.11
N PRO A 182 24.66 6.64 1.79
CA PRO A 182 24.58 5.80 0.57
C PRO A 182 23.71 4.55 0.73
N ALA A 183 23.38 4.10 1.95
CA ALA A 183 22.62 2.87 2.12
C ALA A 183 21.12 3.07 1.76
N PRO A 184 20.52 2.09 1.06
CA PRO A 184 19.16 2.26 0.54
C PRO A 184 18.07 2.30 1.60
N ASN A 185 18.35 1.88 2.84
CA ASN A 185 17.38 1.82 3.94
C ASN A 185 17.71 2.77 5.09
N ARG A 186 18.52 3.81 4.84
CA ARG A 186 18.81 4.85 5.83
C ARG A 186 17.85 6.01 5.69
N TYR A 187 17.32 6.47 6.83
CA TYR A 187 16.36 7.58 6.88
C TYR A 187 16.61 8.48 8.08
N LYS A 188 16.25 9.75 7.94
CA LYS A 188 16.15 10.64 9.10
C LYS A 188 15.04 10.12 10.03
N LYS A 189 15.37 9.88 11.30
CA LYS A 189 14.43 9.40 12.34
C LYS A 189 13.45 10.48 12.81
N THR A 190 13.60 11.69 12.36
CA THR A 190 12.68 12.78 12.66
C THR A 190 12.11 13.33 11.39
N GLY A 191 10.88 13.77 11.48
CA GLY A 191 10.30 14.49 10.40
C GLY A 191 9.73 13.67 9.26
N PHE A 192 9.62 12.37 9.38
CA PHE A 192 8.85 11.55 8.47
C PHE A 192 7.34 11.67 8.78
N VAL A 193 6.52 11.37 7.78
CA VAL A 193 5.05 11.37 7.89
C VAL A 193 4.54 10.00 7.47
N VAL A 194 4.04 9.26 8.47
CA VAL A 194 3.44 7.93 8.28
C VAL A 194 2.04 8.04 7.66
N GLY A 195 1.57 6.94 7.06
CA GLY A 195 0.29 6.90 6.38
C GLY A 195 0.24 7.77 5.13
N ILE A 196 -0.77 7.63 4.33
CA ILE A 196 -1.06 8.55 3.23
C ILE A 196 -1.94 9.64 3.79
N THR A 197 -1.38 10.86 3.93
CA THR A 197 -2.10 12.03 4.42
C THR A 197 -2.64 12.88 3.28
N CYS A 198 -3.36 13.94 3.59
CA CYS A 198 -3.94 14.87 2.60
C CYS A 198 -2.89 15.35 1.58
N GLU A 199 -1.71 15.69 2.10
CA GLU A 199 -0.63 16.30 1.30
C GLU A 199 0.05 15.33 0.32
N LYS A 200 -0.18 14.02 0.46
CA LYS A 200 0.30 13.03 -0.52
C LYS A 200 -0.35 13.20 -1.89
N CYS A 201 -1.63 13.57 -1.90
CA CYS A 201 -2.42 13.74 -3.12
C CYS A 201 -2.64 15.20 -3.50
N HIS A 202 -2.71 16.07 -2.50
CA HIS A 202 -3.02 17.48 -2.68
C HIS A 202 -1.77 18.37 -2.76
N GLY A 203 -0.59 17.81 -2.52
CA GLY A 203 0.66 18.57 -2.41
C GLY A 203 0.78 19.33 -1.09
N PRO A 204 1.92 20.02 -0.87
CA PRO A 204 2.21 20.74 0.37
C PRO A 204 1.19 21.82 0.69
N GLY A 205 0.66 21.85 1.91
CA GLY A 205 -0.46 22.69 2.33
C GLY A 205 -0.11 24.07 2.87
N ARG A 206 1.20 24.37 3.11
CA ARG A 206 1.59 25.62 3.80
C ARG A 206 1.09 26.89 3.11
N ALA A 207 1.34 27.03 1.82
CA ALA A 207 0.94 28.22 1.08
C ALA A 207 -0.59 28.40 1.03
N HIS A 208 -1.32 27.26 0.93
CA HIS A 208 -2.78 27.26 0.98
C HIS A 208 -3.29 27.70 2.36
N SER A 209 -2.80 27.09 3.44
CA SER A 209 -3.24 27.41 4.79
C SER A 209 -2.95 28.87 5.17
N GLN A 210 -1.78 29.41 4.79
CA GLN A 210 -1.44 30.80 5.01
C GLN A 210 -2.33 31.77 4.24
N GLN A 211 -2.63 31.46 2.98
CA GLN A 211 -3.52 32.26 2.14
C GLN A 211 -4.90 32.44 2.78
N TYR A 212 -5.49 31.37 3.31
CA TYR A 212 -6.83 31.43 3.88
C TYR A 212 -6.86 31.85 5.36
N ALA A 213 -5.76 31.73 6.10
CA ALA A 213 -5.66 32.25 7.46
C ALA A 213 -5.60 33.79 7.51
N SER A 214 -5.05 34.44 6.49
CA SER A 214 -4.79 35.89 6.46
C SER A 214 -6.01 36.75 6.18
N LYS A 215 -7.22 36.21 6.01
CA LYS A 215 -8.46 36.93 5.62
C LYS A 215 -8.35 37.83 4.35
N ASN A 216 -7.16 37.96 3.79
CA ASN A 216 -6.88 38.67 2.55
C ASN A 216 -6.97 37.73 1.35
N VAL A 217 -8.14 37.15 1.13
CA VAL A 217 -8.40 36.27 -0.02
C VAL A 217 -8.82 37.15 -1.20
N ALA A 218 -7.96 38.03 -1.65
CA ALA A 218 -8.16 38.73 -2.91
C ALA A 218 -7.70 37.83 -4.05
N GLY A 219 -8.63 37.06 -4.65
CA GLY A 219 -8.57 36.57 -6.04
C GLY A 219 -7.39 35.69 -6.48
N GLY A 220 -6.61 35.12 -5.58
CA GLY A 220 -5.47 34.26 -5.95
C GLY A 220 -5.91 32.79 -6.19
N GLU A 221 -5.30 32.14 -7.19
CA GLU A 221 -5.45 30.70 -7.37
C GLU A 221 -5.06 29.94 -6.10
N SER A 222 -5.89 28.99 -5.72
CA SER A 222 -5.57 28.08 -4.61
C SER A 222 -4.27 27.34 -4.94
N ARG A 223 -3.28 27.44 -4.05
CA ARG A 223 -1.98 26.78 -4.20
C ARG A 223 -2.00 25.30 -3.79
N ILE A 224 -3.18 24.75 -3.52
CA ILE A 224 -3.40 23.34 -3.26
C ILE A 224 -3.92 22.66 -4.51
N LEU A 225 -3.45 21.45 -4.79
CA LEU A 225 -3.90 20.69 -5.95
C LEU A 225 -5.26 20.05 -5.67
N ASN A 226 -6.10 19.97 -6.71
CA ASN A 226 -7.34 19.20 -6.66
C ASN A 226 -7.30 18.09 -7.73
N PRO A 227 -6.99 16.84 -7.34
CA PRO A 227 -6.88 15.73 -8.29
C PRO A 227 -8.13 15.49 -9.13
N ALA A 228 -9.32 15.82 -8.64
CA ALA A 228 -10.55 15.71 -9.42
C ALA A 228 -10.61 16.63 -10.66
N ARG A 229 -9.77 17.68 -10.68
CA ARG A 229 -9.65 18.62 -11.81
C ARG A 229 -8.51 18.27 -12.77
N PHE A 230 -7.74 17.24 -12.47
CA PHE A 230 -6.68 16.78 -13.37
C PHE A 230 -7.29 16.16 -14.65
N ALA A 231 -6.55 16.25 -15.76
CA ALA A 231 -6.82 15.41 -16.91
C ALA A 231 -6.80 13.93 -16.50
N ARG A 232 -7.56 13.09 -17.20
CA ARG A 232 -7.72 11.66 -16.91
C ARG A 232 -6.39 10.95 -16.68
N GLU A 233 -5.42 11.21 -17.55
CA GLU A 233 -4.08 10.60 -17.49
C GLU A 233 -3.38 10.96 -16.18
N ARG A 234 -3.49 12.21 -15.74
CA ARG A 234 -2.88 12.67 -14.48
C ARG A 234 -3.60 12.12 -13.25
N GLN A 235 -4.93 11.90 -13.33
CA GLN A 235 -5.66 11.17 -12.29
C GLN A 235 -5.19 9.72 -12.19
N MET A 236 -4.99 9.06 -13.33
CA MET A 236 -4.49 7.69 -13.40
C MET A 236 -3.06 7.61 -12.87
N ASP A 237 -2.17 8.55 -13.22
CA ASP A 237 -0.79 8.62 -12.76
C ASP A 237 -0.69 8.72 -11.24
N LEU A 238 -1.52 9.56 -10.62
CA LEU A 238 -1.56 9.69 -9.17
C LEU A 238 -1.86 8.35 -8.47
N CYS A 239 -2.81 7.59 -9.00
CA CYS A 239 -3.15 6.27 -8.46
C CYS A 239 -2.07 5.22 -8.81
N ALA A 240 -1.57 5.27 -10.03
CA ALA A 240 -0.55 4.36 -10.55
C ALA A 240 0.76 4.43 -9.75
N TRP A 241 1.08 5.58 -9.16
CA TRP A 241 2.24 5.74 -8.29
C TRP A 241 2.38 4.61 -7.26
N CYS A 242 1.25 4.12 -6.73
CA CYS A 242 1.20 3.02 -5.76
C CYS A 242 0.47 1.78 -6.26
N HIS A 243 -0.40 1.89 -7.27
CA HIS A 243 -1.30 0.82 -7.74
C HIS A 243 -1.00 0.28 -9.14
N ALA A 244 0.20 0.54 -9.69
CA ALA A 244 0.67 -0.03 -10.95
C ALA A 244 1.81 -1.05 -10.80
N GLY A 245 2.00 -1.59 -9.59
CA GLY A 245 3.04 -2.56 -9.29
C GLY A 245 4.38 -1.94 -8.90
N HIS A 246 5.42 -2.77 -8.93
CA HIS A 246 6.77 -2.36 -8.56
C HIS A 246 7.49 -1.76 -9.78
N GLY A 247 7.66 -0.44 -9.77
CA GLY A 247 8.48 0.27 -10.74
C GLY A 247 9.82 0.70 -10.15
N SER A 248 10.78 0.95 -11.03
CA SER A 248 12.10 1.49 -10.69
C SER A 248 12.07 3.01 -10.68
N ALA A 249 12.68 3.63 -9.67
CA ALA A 249 12.73 5.08 -9.59
C ALA A 249 13.71 5.66 -10.63
N LEU A 250 13.22 6.58 -11.45
CA LEU A 250 14.02 7.38 -12.41
C LEU A 250 14.50 8.69 -11.78
N ARG A 251 13.85 9.15 -10.73
CA ARG A 251 14.17 10.38 -9.97
C ARG A 251 14.28 10.05 -8.47
N PRO A 252 14.82 10.96 -7.66
CA PRO A 252 14.89 10.76 -6.23
C PRO A 252 13.52 10.39 -5.65
N VAL A 253 13.50 9.45 -4.73
CA VAL A 253 12.27 9.01 -4.03
C VAL A 253 11.60 10.18 -3.32
N PHE A 254 10.29 10.15 -3.22
CA PHE A 254 9.44 11.23 -2.70
C PHE A 254 9.53 12.55 -3.49
N SER A 255 10.03 12.53 -4.74
CA SER A 255 10.05 13.70 -5.61
C SER A 255 8.87 13.80 -6.57
N TYR A 256 8.01 12.79 -6.65
CA TYR A 256 6.82 12.84 -7.49
C TYR A 256 5.85 13.92 -6.99
N GLU A 257 5.46 14.79 -7.90
CA GLU A 257 4.49 15.84 -7.66
C GLU A 257 3.15 15.45 -8.31
N PRO A 258 2.05 15.38 -7.53
CA PRO A 258 0.73 15.08 -8.09
C PRO A 258 0.37 15.99 -9.26
N GLY A 259 -0.12 15.40 -10.35
CA GLY A 259 -0.44 16.13 -11.59
C GLY A 259 0.67 16.15 -12.63
N GLN A 260 1.87 15.73 -12.28
CA GLN A 260 2.95 15.53 -13.26
C GLN A 260 2.84 14.16 -13.94
N PRO A 261 3.45 13.96 -15.15
CA PRO A 261 3.56 12.64 -15.78
C PRO A 261 4.38 11.68 -14.92
N LEU A 262 3.79 10.53 -14.56
CA LEU A 262 4.44 9.57 -13.65
C LEU A 262 5.63 8.85 -14.28
N ASP A 263 5.62 8.65 -15.59
CA ASP A 263 6.69 8.03 -16.39
C ASP A 263 8.02 8.80 -16.35
N GLN A 264 7.99 10.08 -15.96
CA GLN A 264 9.20 10.86 -15.72
C GLN A 264 9.86 10.54 -14.36
N TYR A 265 9.16 9.86 -13.46
CA TYR A 265 9.58 9.58 -12.07
C TYR A 265 9.81 8.10 -11.82
N ILE A 266 9.02 7.25 -12.47
CA ILE A 266 9.04 5.80 -12.27
C ILE A 266 8.94 5.11 -13.62
N GLU A 267 9.85 4.17 -13.85
CA GLU A 267 9.78 3.22 -14.94
C GLU A 267 9.09 1.95 -14.46
N PHE A 268 7.98 1.60 -15.08
CA PHE A 268 7.33 0.32 -14.84
C PHE A 268 7.83 -0.72 -15.84
N PRO A 269 7.96 -2.00 -15.44
CA PRO A 269 8.30 -3.07 -16.37
C PRO A 269 7.35 -3.09 -17.56
N ALA A 270 7.88 -3.32 -18.74
CA ALA A 270 7.06 -3.46 -19.93
C ALA A 270 6.04 -4.59 -19.74
N THR A 271 4.78 -4.31 -20.07
CA THR A 271 3.73 -5.31 -20.00
C THR A 271 3.98 -6.32 -21.14
N VAL A 272 4.28 -7.56 -20.79
CA VAL A 272 4.36 -8.64 -21.79
C VAL A 272 2.94 -8.93 -22.26
N PRO A 273 2.64 -8.86 -23.57
CA PRO A 273 1.32 -9.25 -24.09
C PRO A 273 0.95 -10.65 -23.57
N ASP A 274 -0.31 -10.82 -23.18
CA ASP A 274 -0.88 -12.09 -22.70
C ASP A 274 -0.27 -12.68 -21.42
N ALA A 275 0.73 -12.05 -20.82
CA ALA A 275 1.23 -12.47 -19.53
C ALA A 275 0.16 -12.25 -18.44
N PRO A 276 0.01 -13.20 -17.51
CA PRO A 276 -0.89 -13.04 -16.38
C PRO A 276 -0.43 -11.86 -15.51
N VAL A 277 -1.32 -10.91 -15.28
CA VAL A 277 -1.08 -9.77 -14.39
C VAL A 277 -1.58 -10.15 -13.00
N ASP A 278 -0.70 -10.12 -12.01
CA ASP A 278 -1.09 -10.39 -10.63
C ASP A 278 -2.03 -9.32 -10.09
N VAL A 279 -3.02 -9.73 -9.33
CA VAL A 279 -4.04 -8.83 -8.76
C VAL A 279 -3.49 -7.90 -7.67
N HIS A 280 -2.33 -8.22 -7.10
CA HIS A 280 -1.71 -7.38 -6.07
C HIS A 280 -0.88 -6.24 -6.71
N GLY A 281 -1.28 -5.00 -6.42
CA GLY A 281 -0.56 -3.81 -6.88
C GLY A 281 -0.76 -3.45 -8.36
N SER A 282 -1.42 -4.29 -9.18
CA SER A 282 -1.55 -4.08 -10.62
C SER A 282 -2.94 -3.63 -11.06
N GLN A 283 -3.67 -2.90 -10.21
CA GLN A 283 -5.05 -2.49 -10.47
C GLN A 283 -5.18 -1.64 -11.74
N VAL A 284 -4.18 -0.79 -12.01
CA VAL A 284 -4.19 0.10 -13.19
C VAL A 284 -4.07 -0.71 -14.47
N GLU A 285 -3.13 -1.67 -14.53
CA GLU A 285 -2.92 -2.48 -15.72
C GLU A 285 -4.12 -3.43 -15.98
N LEU A 286 -4.70 -3.98 -14.92
CA LEU A 286 -5.90 -4.79 -15.03
C LEU A 286 -7.10 -3.96 -15.53
N LEU A 287 -7.27 -2.73 -15.02
CA LEU A 287 -8.34 -1.84 -15.45
C LEU A 287 -8.20 -1.45 -16.92
N LYS A 288 -6.97 -1.19 -17.39
CA LYS A 288 -6.70 -0.87 -18.81
C LYS A 288 -7.14 -1.97 -19.77
N LYS A 289 -7.17 -3.23 -19.33
CA LYS A 289 -7.70 -4.37 -20.13
C LYS A 289 -9.23 -4.35 -20.27
N SER A 290 -9.94 -3.49 -19.56
CA SER A 290 -11.41 -3.44 -19.57
C SER A 290 -11.93 -2.62 -20.73
N ARG A 291 -12.91 -3.17 -21.49
CA ARG A 291 -13.51 -2.48 -22.64
C ARG A 291 -14.18 -1.16 -22.25
N CYS A 292 -14.89 -1.13 -21.12
CA CYS A 292 -15.54 0.09 -20.63
C CYS A 292 -14.51 1.18 -20.29
N PHE A 293 -13.35 0.83 -19.76
CA PHE A 293 -12.26 1.78 -19.54
C PHE A 293 -11.67 2.33 -20.85
N ALA A 294 -11.47 1.46 -21.84
CA ALA A 294 -10.93 1.86 -23.15
C ALA A 294 -11.88 2.77 -23.93
N SER A 295 -13.21 2.59 -23.77
CA SER A 295 -14.25 3.30 -24.54
C SER A 295 -14.93 4.45 -23.79
N SER A 296 -14.40 4.89 -22.63
CA SER A 296 -15.00 5.96 -21.83
C SER A 296 -13.92 6.86 -21.19
N PRO A 297 -14.29 8.04 -20.68
CA PRO A 297 -13.38 8.91 -19.93
C PRO A 297 -13.18 8.44 -18.48
N MET A 298 -13.53 7.21 -18.14
CA MET A 298 -13.44 6.63 -16.80
C MET A 298 -12.02 6.74 -16.23
N SER A 299 -11.92 7.09 -14.95
CA SER A 299 -10.71 6.99 -14.13
C SER A 299 -11.04 6.24 -12.83
N CYS A 300 -10.05 6.08 -11.96
CA CYS A 300 -10.26 5.48 -10.63
C CYS A 300 -11.33 6.22 -9.83
N LEU A 301 -11.38 7.55 -9.96
CA LEU A 301 -12.34 8.41 -9.27
C LEU A 301 -13.79 8.23 -9.73
N THR A 302 -14.02 7.58 -10.86
CA THR A 302 -15.37 7.22 -11.32
C THR A 302 -16.06 6.27 -10.33
N CYS A 303 -15.28 5.35 -9.73
CA CYS A 303 -15.81 4.34 -8.83
C CYS A 303 -15.43 4.60 -7.38
N HIS A 304 -14.25 5.21 -7.13
CA HIS A 304 -13.69 5.37 -5.79
C HIS A 304 -13.83 6.80 -5.27
N ASN A 305 -14.37 6.94 -4.06
CA ASN A 305 -14.24 8.15 -3.25
C ASN A 305 -13.14 7.91 -2.21
N VAL A 306 -11.94 8.42 -2.50
CA VAL A 306 -10.75 8.19 -1.67
C VAL A 306 -10.82 8.80 -0.26
N HIS A 307 -11.77 9.69 -0.01
CA HIS A 307 -11.98 10.31 1.31
C HIS A 307 -12.90 9.52 2.24
N LEU A 308 -13.47 8.41 1.77
CA LEU A 308 -14.39 7.57 2.54
C LEU A 308 -13.93 6.11 2.57
N PRO A 309 -14.09 5.38 3.68
CA PRO A 309 -14.06 3.92 3.65
C PRO A 309 -15.19 3.41 2.74
N GLN A 310 -14.86 2.59 1.76
CA GLN A 310 -15.82 2.01 0.83
C GLN A 310 -15.72 0.50 0.85
N HIS A 311 -16.76 -0.18 1.34
CA HIS A 311 -16.82 -1.64 1.46
C HIS A 311 -18.12 -2.22 0.91
N ASP A 312 -19.13 -1.37 0.69
CA ASP A 312 -20.45 -1.79 0.22
C ASP A 312 -20.43 -2.03 -1.30
N LEU A 313 -20.79 -3.27 -1.71
CA LEU A 313 -20.82 -3.68 -3.10
C LEU A 313 -21.93 -2.98 -3.90
N ALA A 314 -23.04 -2.62 -3.24
CA ALA A 314 -24.14 -1.94 -3.90
C ALA A 314 -23.72 -0.54 -4.34
N SER A 315 -22.98 0.19 -3.50
CA SER A 315 -22.47 1.53 -3.84
C SER A 315 -21.52 1.51 -5.05
N PHE A 316 -20.72 0.46 -5.20
CA PHE A 316 -19.90 0.27 -6.41
C PHE A 316 -20.76 -0.14 -7.62
N SER A 317 -21.75 -1.00 -7.42
CA SER A 317 -22.66 -1.42 -8.50
C SER A 317 -23.45 -0.25 -9.07
N GLU A 318 -23.88 0.71 -8.24
CA GLU A 318 -24.49 1.96 -8.67
C GLU A 318 -23.63 2.73 -9.68
N ARG A 319 -22.29 2.70 -9.52
CA ARG A 319 -21.37 3.33 -10.49
C ARG A 319 -21.40 2.64 -11.85
N CYS A 320 -21.59 1.31 -11.88
CA CYS A 320 -21.78 0.59 -13.13
C CYS A 320 -23.08 1.00 -13.81
N LEU A 321 -24.15 1.17 -13.03
CA LEU A 321 -25.49 1.51 -13.51
C LEU A 321 -25.62 2.95 -14.02
N THR A 322 -24.62 3.81 -13.84
CA THR A 322 -24.60 5.13 -14.50
C THR A 322 -24.42 5.02 -16.02
N CYS A 323 -23.88 3.90 -16.50
CA CYS A 323 -23.66 3.63 -17.94
C CYS A 323 -24.37 2.37 -18.42
N HIS A 324 -24.63 1.38 -17.55
CA HIS A 324 -25.23 0.11 -17.87
C HIS A 324 -26.67 0.01 -17.35
N LYS A 325 -27.51 -0.76 -18.02
CA LYS A 325 -28.85 -1.12 -17.53
C LYS A 325 -28.80 -2.51 -16.92
N ALA A 326 -29.45 -2.71 -15.78
CA ALA A 326 -29.49 -4.01 -15.10
C ALA A 326 -30.10 -5.10 -16.00
N GLU A 327 -31.10 -4.72 -16.82
CA GLU A 327 -31.80 -5.59 -17.78
C GLU A 327 -30.88 -6.13 -18.88
N SER A 328 -29.73 -5.47 -19.12
CA SER A 328 -28.72 -5.93 -20.09
C SER A 328 -27.84 -7.05 -19.55
N CYS A 329 -27.93 -7.37 -18.25
CA CYS A 329 -27.20 -8.47 -17.65
C CYS A 329 -27.83 -9.81 -18.05
N GLY A 330 -27.02 -10.74 -18.59
CA GLY A 330 -27.52 -12.08 -18.98
C GLY A 330 -28.16 -12.88 -17.83
N MET A 331 -27.88 -12.50 -16.58
CA MET A 331 -28.49 -13.13 -15.38
C MET A 331 -29.79 -12.43 -14.92
N PHE A 332 -30.18 -11.33 -15.57
CA PHE A 332 -31.37 -10.55 -15.16
C PHE A 332 -32.66 -11.39 -15.20
N ALA A 333 -32.83 -12.20 -16.23
CA ALA A 333 -33.98 -13.09 -16.35
C ALA A 333 -34.11 -14.09 -15.19
N LYS A 334 -32.96 -14.50 -14.60
CA LYS A 334 -32.90 -15.48 -13.50
C LYS A 334 -32.99 -14.81 -12.13
N GLN A 335 -32.38 -13.64 -11.95
CA GLN A 335 -32.22 -12.99 -10.65
C GLN A 335 -33.08 -11.71 -10.49
N GLY A 336 -33.67 -11.22 -11.56
CA GLY A 336 -34.46 -10.01 -11.54
C GLY A 336 -33.68 -8.77 -11.13
N LYS A 337 -34.36 -7.80 -10.52
CA LYS A 337 -33.77 -6.52 -10.11
C LYS A 337 -32.66 -6.65 -9.04
N GLN A 338 -32.59 -7.75 -8.32
CA GLN A 338 -31.56 -7.96 -7.29
C GLN A 338 -30.15 -7.99 -7.88
N ILE A 339 -29.99 -8.35 -9.15
CA ILE A 339 -28.71 -8.36 -9.84
C ILE A 339 -28.03 -6.97 -9.83
N ALA A 340 -28.80 -5.89 -9.74
CA ALA A 340 -28.31 -4.52 -9.72
C ALA A 340 -27.47 -4.18 -8.47
N SER A 341 -27.63 -4.92 -7.37
CA SER A 341 -26.92 -4.67 -6.12
C SER A 341 -25.52 -5.26 -6.08
N ASN A 342 -25.18 -6.20 -6.96
CA ASN A 342 -23.86 -6.86 -6.94
C ASN A 342 -23.35 -7.21 -8.35
N CYS A 343 -22.96 -6.21 -9.11
CA CYS A 343 -22.24 -6.39 -10.37
C CYS A 343 -20.78 -6.85 -10.13
N ILE A 344 -20.24 -6.46 -8.98
CA ILE A 344 -18.80 -6.50 -8.69
C ILE A 344 -18.30 -7.94 -8.54
N ASP A 345 -19.02 -8.82 -7.85
CA ASP A 345 -18.53 -10.19 -7.62
C ASP A 345 -18.45 -11.01 -8.91
N CYS A 346 -19.32 -10.72 -9.88
CA CYS A 346 -19.33 -11.41 -11.16
C CYS A 346 -18.34 -10.81 -12.17
N HIS A 347 -18.21 -9.47 -12.21
CA HIS A 347 -17.41 -8.78 -13.22
C HIS A 347 -16.02 -8.37 -12.76
N MET A 348 -15.75 -8.41 -11.47
CA MET A 348 -14.49 -8.10 -10.81
C MET A 348 -14.23 -9.10 -9.66
N PRO A 349 -14.14 -10.42 -9.92
CA PRO A 349 -14.04 -11.43 -8.87
C PRO A 349 -12.79 -11.20 -7.99
N LYS A 350 -12.85 -11.69 -6.75
CA LYS A 350 -11.67 -11.80 -5.91
C LYS A 350 -10.79 -12.93 -6.44
N GLN A 351 -9.49 -12.71 -6.45
CA GLN A 351 -8.49 -13.69 -6.85
C GLN A 351 -7.33 -13.67 -5.87
N GLU A 352 -6.73 -14.82 -5.62
CA GLU A 352 -5.51 -14.89 -4.84
C GLU A 352 -4.34 -14.22 -5.56
N THR A 353 -3.52 -13.48 -4.82
CA THR A 353 -2.24 -12.98 -5.34
C THR A 353 -1.18 -14.06 -5.24
N ASN A 354 -0.25 -14.08 -6.19
CA ASN A 354 0.94 -14.92 -6.13
C ASN A 354 2.16 -14.17 -5.56
N LEU A 355 2.07 -12.85 -5.39
CA LEU A 355 3.16 -12.01 -4.90
C LEU A 355 3.29 -11.98 -3.38
N ILE A 356 2.19 -12.26 -2.66
CA ILE A 356 2.18 -12.31 -1.21
C ILE A 356 1.73 -13.69 -0.77
N VAL A 357 2.61 -14.40 -0.08
CA VAL A 357 2.32 -15.67 0.55
C VAL A 357 2.64 -15.54 2.03
N PHE A 358 1.66 -15.80 2.87
CA PHE A 358 1.85 -15.91 4.31
C PHE A 358 2.08 -17.39 4.66
N ASP A 359 3.00 -17.61 5.58
CA ASP A 359 3.31 -18.93 6.12
C ASP A 359 3.21 -18.91 7.65
N ALA A 360 2.52 -19.88 8.21
CA ALA A 360 2.43 -20.09 9.65
C ALA A 360 2.62 -21.59 9.92
N ASN A 361 3.83 -22.00 10.26
CA ASN A 361 4.16 -23.41 10.56
C ASN A 361 3.71 -24.34 9.44
N GLY A 362 4.14 -24.08 8.20
CA GLY A 362 3.82 -24.86 7.00
C GLY A 362 2.42 -24.64 6.42
N ARG A 363 1.55 -23.85 7.08
CA ARG A 363 0.25 -23.47 6.53
C ARG A 363 0.39 -22.23 5.69
N LYS A 364 0.45 -22.42 4.38
CA LYS A 364 0.54 -21.33 3.41
C LYS A 364 -0.85 -20.80 3.05
N ALA A 365 -0.97 -19.48 2.97
CA ALA A 365 -2.19 -18.85 2.52
C ALA A 365 -1.87 -17.55 1.75
N LYS A 366 -2.73 -17.21 0.82
CA LYS A 366 -2.61 -16.06 -0.06
C LYS A 366 -3.78 -15.10 0.17
N PRO A 367 -3.55 -13.79 0.24
CA PRO A 367 -4.65 -12.85 0.29
C PRO A 367 -5.37 -12.77 -1.05
N GLU A 368 -6.71 -12.74 -0.97
CA GLU A 368 -7.54 -12.45 -2.12
C GLU A 368 -7.65 -10.95 -2.33
N VAL A 369 -7.50 -10.51 -3.57
CA VAL A 369 -7.61 -9.12 -4.01
C VAL A 369 -8.61 -9.03 -5.15
N ARG A 370 -9.37 -7.93 -5.22
CA ARG A 370 -10.34 -7.67 -6.26
C ARG A 370 -9.63 -7.46 -7.60
N ASN A 371 -9.99 -8.23 -8.63
CA ASN A 371 -9.47 -8.04 -9.97
C ASN A 371 -10.16 -6.86 -10.64
N HIS A 372 -9.35 -5.91 -11.15
CA HIS A 372 -9.86 -4.72 -11.85
C HIS A 372 -10.01 -4.90 -13.37
N TRP A 373 -9.75 -6.08 -13.92
CA TRP A 373 -10.12 -6.40 -15.28
C TRP A 373 -11.62 -6.68 -15.37
N ILE A 374 -12.40 -5.65 -15.70
CA ILE A 374 -13.86 -5.72 -15.77
C ILE A 374 -14.27 -6.46 -17.03
N LYS A 375 -14.85 -7.64 -16.87
CA LYS A 375 -15.36 -8.47 -17.97
C LYS A 375 -16.41 -9.46 -17.46
N VAL A 376 -16.97 -10.26 -18.35
CA VAL A 376 -17.75 -11.45 -17.99
C VAL A 376 -16.79 -12.58 -17.68
N TYR A 377 -16.85 -13.11 -16.46
CA TYR A 377 -16.10 -14.32 -16.07
C TYR A 377 -17.03 -15.53 -16.18
N PRO A 378 -16.55 -16.68 -16.71
CA PRO A 378 -17.33 -17.91 -16.74
C PRO A 378 -17.79 -18.29 -15.33
N GLU A 379 -19.01 -18.80 -15.20
CA GLU A 379 -19.53 -19.28 -13.92
C GLU A 379 -18.56 -20.31 -13.30
N GLY A 380 -18.24 -20.12 -12.02
CA GLY A 380 -17.36 -21.03 -11.27
C GLY A 380 -15.88 -20.65 -11.17
N LYS A 381 -15.39 -19.60 -11.84
CA LYS A 381 -13.99 -19.13 -11.70
C LYS A 381 -13.80 -17.89 -10.82
N GLY A 382 -14.82 -17.51 -10.09
CA GLY A 382 -14.79 -16.36 -9.17
C GLY A 382 -14.84 -16.73 -7.68
N ALA A 383 -14.99 -18.00 -7.35
CA ALA A 383 -14.95 -18.50 -5.98
C ALA A 383 -13.97 -19.67 -5.91
N GLY A 384 -12.76 -19.42 -5.49
CA GLY A 384 -11.81 -20.42 -4.97
C GLY A 384 -11.38 -21.51 -5.96
N GLN A 385 -10.35 -21.29 -6.74
CA GLN A 385 -9.31 -22.26 -7.05
C GLN A 385 -7.96 -21.63 -6.77
#